data_cf8f547cebda2225e332d091e4700a47
#
_entry.id   cf8f547cebda2225e332d091e4700a47
#
_cell.length_a   1.000
_cell.length_b   1.000
_cell.length_c   1.000
_cell.angle_alpha   90.00
_cell.angle_beta   90.00
_cell.angle_gamma   90.00
#
_symmetry.space_group_name_H-M   'P 1'
#
loop_
_entity.id
_entity.type
_entity.pdbx_description
1 polymer ?
#
loop_
_entity_poly.entity_id
_entity_poly.type
_entity_poly.pdbx_seq_one_letter_code
_entity_poly.pdbx_strand_id
1 'polypeptide(L)'
;MSVRAVLSFMGLQLGWFACVLGAARGYPWLGPVVVLVALSMHVGKQRGSAREIFFLGITAVVGFVVDTALLRFGVLRIPGTTISPPWLVALWPNFISTTAEGGLLSSLPRRPLLASLLGAVGGPAAYDAGARLGAIELGSHRLVTLAIVGVVWAVVVPALVLLRARVVTPFAHTSAYRQAAP
;
A
#
# COMPACT_ATOMS: atom_id res chain seq x y z
N MET A 1 -16.38 -4.19 14.30
CA MET A 1 -15.70 -4.27 12.96
C MET A 1 -16.58 -5.10 12.04
N SER A 2 -16.74 -4.67 10.78
CA SER A 2 -17.45 -5.49 9.78
C SER A 2 -16.59 -6.71 9.37
N VAL A 3 -17.24 -7.79 8.92
CA VAL A 3 -16.53 -8.98 8.38
C VAL A 3 -15.56 -8.58 7.25
N ARG A 4 -15.95 -7.62 6.41
CA ARG A 4 -15.10 -7.09 5.34
C ARG A 4 -13.83 -6.42 5.87
N ALA A 5 -13.94 -5.64 6.94
CA ALA A 5 -12.77 -5.00 7.56
C ALA A 5 -11.82 -6.04 8.18
N VAL A 6 -12.34 -7.10 8.78
CA VAL A 6 -11.53 -8.21 9.30
C VAL A 6 -10.80 -8.93 8.17
N LEU A 7 -11.50 -9.28 7.08
CA LEU A 7 -10.88 -9.92 5.91
C LEU A 7 -9.82 -9.03 5.24
N SER A 8 -10.08 -7.72 5.18
CA SER A 8 -9.12 -6.74 4.67
C SER A 8 -7.85 -6.68 5.53
N PHE A 9 -8.00 -6.68 6.85
CA PHE A 9 -6.88 -6.75 7.79
C PHE A 9 -6.08 -8.06 7.64
N MET A 10 -6.77 -9.19 7.58
CA MET A 10 -6.13 -10.50 7.39
C MET A 10 -5.35 -10.57 6.08
N GLY A 11 -5.94 -10.07 4.98
CA GLY A 11 -5.26 -9.99 3.69
C GLY A 11 -4.00 -9.13 3.73
N LEU A 12 -4.09 -7.94 4.38
CA LEU A 12 -2.94 -7.08 4.60
C LEU A 12 -1.81 -7.79 5.34
N GLN A 13 -2.13 -8.42 6.48
CA GLN A 13 -1.14 -9.08 7.32
C GLN A 13 -0.52 -10.30 6.64
N LEU A 14 -1.35 -11.16 6.03
CA LEU A 14 -0.85 -12.34 5.31
C LEU A 14 0.06 -11.92 4.14
N GLY A 15 -0.34 -10.93 3.35
CA GLY A 15 0.47 -10.39 2.27
C GLY A 15 1.79 -9.80 2.77
N TRP A 16 1.74 -9.01 3.85
CA TRP A 16 2.93 -8.41 4.45
C TRP A 16 3.91 -9.46 4.96
N PHE A 17 3.43 -10.42 5.76
CA PHE A 17 4.29 -11.49 6.29
C PHE A 17 4.84 -12.39 5.16
N ALA A 18 4.04 -12.71 4.14
CA ALA A 18 4.51 -13.50 3.00
C ALA A 18 5.61 -12.77 2.21
N CYS A 19 5.49 -11.45 2.01
CA CYS A 19 6.52 -10.66 1.36
C CYS A 19 7.80 -10.59 2.20
N VAL A 20 7.69 -10.18 3.45
CA VAL A 20 8.85 -9.92 4.30
C VAL A 20 9.56 -11.22 4.70
N LEU A 21 8.83 -12.22 5.20
CA LEU A 21 9.45 -13.49 5.60
C LEU A 21 9.89 -14.31 4.40
N GLY A 22 9.17 -14.23 3.27
CA GLY A 22 9.59 -14.87 2.02
C GLY A 22 10.92 -14.32 1.55
N ALA A 23 11.04 -12.98 1.49
CA ALA A 23 12.30 -12.33 1.10
C ALA A 23 13.45 -12.67 2.05
N ALA A 24 13.23 -12.58 3.37
CA ALA A 24 14.24 -12.87 4.39
C ALA A 24 14.73 -14.32 4.35
N ARG A 25 13.93 -15.26 3.82
CA ARG A 25 14.28 -16.69 3.71
C ARG A 25 14.70 -17.13 2.31
N GLY A 26 14.91 -16.20 1.37
CA GLY A 26 15.33 -16.53 0.01
C GLY A 26 14.21 -16.97 -0.93
N TYR A 27 12.94 -16.74 -0.56
CA TYR A 27 11.75 -17.01 -1.39
C TYR A 27 11.06 -15.71 -1.82
N PRO A 28 11.72 -14.83 -2.62
CA PRO A 28 11.22 -13.47 -2.89
C PRO A 28 9.91 -13.43 -3.69
N TRP A 29 9.51 -14.53 -4.33
CA TRP A 29 8.27 -14.64 -5.10
C TRP A 29 7.06 -15.09 -4.27
N LEU A 30 7.27 -15.62 -3.07
CA LEU A 30 6.18 -16.06 -2.20
C LEU A 30 5.19 -14.93 -1.91
N GLY A 31 5.71 -13.77 -1.51
CA GLY A 31 4.90 -12.60 -1.21
C GLY A 31 4.07 -12.09 -2.39
N PRO A 32 4.68 -11.80 -3.55
CA PRO A 32 3.95 -11.40 -4.76
C PRO A 32 2.81 -12.33 -5.13
N VAL A 33 3.01 -13.65 -5.05
CA VAL A 33 1.96 -14.64 -5.34
C VAL A 33 0.80 -14.53 -4.33
N VAL A 34 1.11 -14.50 -3.04
CA VAL A 34 0.08 -14.36 -1.98
C VAL A 34 -0.70 -13.06 -2.12
N VAL A 35 0.01 -11.94 -2.38
CA VAL A 35 -0.64 -10.64 -2.59
C VAL A 35 -1.50 -10.64 -3.85
N LEU A 36 -1.03 -11.24 -4.94
CA LEU A 36 -1.80 -11.34 -6.18
C LEU A 36 -3.13 -12.11 -5.95
N VAL A 37 -3.09 -13.22 -5.23
CA VAL A 37 -4.30 -13.98 -4.86
C VAL A 37 -5.24 -13.13 -4.00
N ALA A 38 -4.71 -12.45 -2.97
CA ALA A 38 -5.52 -11.59 -2.11
C ALA A 38 -6.16 -10.43 -2.88
N LEU A 39 -5.41 -9.78 -3.79
CA LEU A 39 -5.91 -8.70 -4.63
C LEU A 39 -6.92 -9.19 -5.68
N SER A 40 -6.75 -10.39 -6.25
CA SER A 40 -7.73 -10.98 -7.15
C SER A 40 -9.08 -11.22 -6.45
N MET A 41 -9.05 -11.73 -5.22
CA MET A 41 -10.25 -11.87 -4.40
C MET A 41 -10.87 -10.52 -4.00
N HIS A 42 -10.03 -9.51 -3.77
CA HIS A 42 -10.46 -8.14 -3.46
C HIS A 42 -11.19 -7.53 -4.67
N VAL A 43 -10.56 -7.55 -5.85
CA VAL A 43 -11.10 -6.96 -7.08
C VAL A 43 -12.40 -7.65 -7.52
N GLY A 44 -12.48 -8.96 -7.41
CA GLY A 44 -13.69 -9.72 -7.76
C GLY A 44 -14.94 -9.34 -6.95
N LYS A 45 -14.76 -8.69 -5.79
CA LYS A 45 -15.83 -8.20 -4.92
C LYS A 45 -16.18 -6.72 -5.14
N GLN A 46 -15.41 -5.98 -5.97
CA GLN A 46 -15.58 -4.55 -6.17
C GLN A 46 -16.43 -4.25 -7.42
N ARG A 47 -17.39 -3.35 -7.27
CA ARG A 47 -18.07 -2.75 -8.43
C ARG A 47 -17.07 -1.80 -9.12
N GLY A 48 -16.87 -1.97 -10.44
CA GLY A 48 -15.88 -1.17 -11.19
C GLY A 48 -14.46 -1.73 -11.13
N SER A 49 -14.33 -3.05 -11.17
CA SER A 49 -13.06 -3.80 -11.10
C SER A 49 -11.94 -3.26 -11.99
N ALA A 50 -12.24 -2.79 -13.20
CA ALA A 50 -11.23 -2.21 -14.10
C ALA A 50 -10.55 -0.96 -13.54
N ARG A 51 -11.31 -0.05 -12.90
CA ARG A 51 -10.75 1.15 -12.26
C ARG A 51 -9.94 0.80 -11.02
N GLU A 52 -10.39 -0.20 -10.27
CA GLU A 52 -9.64 -0.72 -9.13
C GLU A 52 -8.32 -1.33 -9.58
N ILE A 53 -8.30 -2.18 -10.61
CA ILE A 53 -7.07 -2.76 -11.17
C ILE A 53 -6.12 -1.65 -11.64
N PHE A 54 -6.63 -0.68 -12.39
CA PHE A 54 -5.84 0.46 -12.85
C PHE A 54 -5.22 1.24 -11.69
N PHE A 55 -5.99 1.52 -10.65
CA PHE A 55 -5.52 2.23 -9.47
C PHE A 55 -4.46 1.43 -8.69
N LEU A 56 -4.66 0.12 -8.52
CA LEU A 56 -3.66 -0.76 -7.88
C LEU A 56 -2.37 -0.80 -8.70
N GLY A 57 -2.47 -0.78 -10.04
CA GLY A 57 -1.32 -0.66 -10.93
C GLY A 57 -0.55 0.66 -10.73
N ILE A 58 -1.25 1.80 -10.67
CA ILE A 58 -0.62 3.10 -10.34
C ILE A 58 0.10 3.02 -8.99
N THR A 59 -0.53 2.41 -7.99
CA THR A 59 0.05 2.28 -6.65
C THR A 59 1.32 1.44 -6.67
N ALA A 60 1.35 0.36 -7.45
CA ALA A 60 2.55 -0.45 -7.63
C ALA A 60 3.68 0.34 -8.28
N VAL A 61 3.38 1.15 -9.31
CA VAL A 61 4.37 2.02 -9.98
C VAL A 61 4.90 3.08 -9.02
N VAL A 62 4.02 3.75 -8.26
CA VAL A 62 4.45 4.73 -7.25
C VAL A 62 5.34 4.07 -6.21
N GLY A 63 4.95 2.91 -5.68
CA GLY A 63 5.75 2.15 -4.73
C GLY A 63 7.10 1.75 -5.30
N PHE A 64 7.14 1.26 -6.53
CA PHE A 64 8.39 0.94 -7.22
C PHE A 64 9.33 2.14 -7.30
N VAL A 65 8.83 3.31 -7.69
CA VAL A 65 9.63 4.54 -7.81
C VAL A 65 10.14 5.00 -6.45
N VAL A 66 9.27 5.05 -5.45
CA VAL A 66 9.61 5.48 -4.09
C VAL A 66 10.68 4.57 -3.48
N ASP A 67 10.45 3.26 -3.48
CA ASP A 67 11.38 2.32 -2.87
C ASP A 67 12.70 2.23 -3.63
N THR A 68 12.67 2.33 -4.97
CA THR A 68 13.89 2.41 -5.78
C THR A 68 14.69 3.66 -5.44
N ALA A 69 14.03 4.81 -5.24
CA ALA A 69 14.72 6.01 -4.79
C ALA A 69 15.36 5.82 -3.41
N LEU A 70 14.62 5.28 -2.43
CA LEU A 70 15.16 4.99 -1.10
C LEU A 70 16.37 4.03 -1.14
N LEU A 71 16.34 3.03 -2.02
CA LEU A 71 17.47 2.11 -2.24
C LEU A 71 18.67 2.81 -2.88
N ARG A 72 18.46 3.59 -3.93
CA ARG A 72 19.52 4.30 -4.65
C ARG A 72 20.21 5.37 -3.81
N PHE A 73 19.48 6.05 -2.95
CA PHE A 73 20.05 7.03 -2.02
C PHE A 73 20.62 6.39 -0.74
N GLY A 74 20.62 5.06 -0.62
CA GLY A 74 21.20 4.34 0.52
C GLY A 74 20.42 4.50 1.82
N VAL A 75 19.19 5.04 1.75
CA VAL A 75 18.25 5.10 2.89
C VAL A 75 17.85 3.68 3.31
N LEU A 76 17.59 2.84 2.33
CA LEU A 76 17.37 1.40 2.49
C LEU A 76 18.46 0.64 1.73
N ARG A 77 18.71 -0.61 2.14
CA ARG A 77 19.63 -1.52 1.46
C ARG A 77 19.02 -2.90 1.35
N ILE A 78 19.19 -3.51 0.19
CA ILE A 78 18.88 -4.92 -0.06
C ILE A 78 20.08 -5.50 -0.78
N PRO A 79 20.74 -6.54 -0.24
CA PRO A 79 21.91 -7.16 -0.89
C PRO A 79 21.60 -7.51 -2.35
N GLY A 80 22.52 -7.15 -3.24
CA GLY A 80 22.45 -7.49 -4.66
C GLY A 80 21.53 -6.63 -5.52
N THR A 81 20.84 -5.60 -4.99
CA THR A 81 19.99 -4.73 -5.81
C THR A 81 19.92 -3.29 -5.30
N THR A 82 19.79 -2.36 -6.25
CA THR A 82 19.47 -0.94 -6.01
C THR A 82 18.11 -0.56 -6.60
N ILE A 83 17.34 -1.55 -7.06
CA ILE A 83 16.02 -1.40 -7.64
C ILE A 83 15.04 -2.17 -6.76
N SER A 84 13.86 -1.61 -6.53
CA SER A 84 12.84 -2.23 -5.68
C SER A 84 12.44 -3.61 -6.23
N PRO A 85 12.63 -4.69 -5.44
CA PRO A 85 12.26 -6.03 -5.88
C PRO A 85 10.73 -6.23 -5.86
N PRO A 86 10.21 -7.21 -6.62
CA PRO A 86 8.76 -7.43 -6.75
C PRO A 86 8.01 -7.61 -5.41
N TRP A 87 8.62 -8.23 -4.41
CA TRP A 87 7.99 -8.42 -3.11
C TRP A 87 7.77 -7.11 -2.34
N LEU A 88 8.69 -6.15 -2.49
CA LEU A 88 8.57 -4.84 -1.85
C LEU A 88 7.52 -3.99 -2.57
N VAL A 89 7.52 -4.02 -3.92
CA VAL A 89 6.50 -3.38 -4.75
C VAL A 89 5.09 -3.90 -4.41
N ALA A 90 4.92 -5.21 -4.22
CA ALA A 90 3.63 -5.83 -3.93
C ALA A 90 2.99 -5.33 -2.63
N LEU A 91 3.79 -4.85 -1.67
CA LEU A 91 3.28 -4.30 -0.40
C LEU A 91 2.43 -3.03 -0.60
N TRP A 92 2.71 -2.24 -1.62
CA TRP A 92 1.98 -1.00 -1.88
C TRP A 92 0.52 -1.23 -2.29
N PRO A 93 0.20 -2.00 -3.34
CA PRO A 93 -1.18 -2.31 -3.65
C PRO A 93 -1.85 -3.16 -2.56
N ASN A 94 -1.11 -4.02 -1.84
CA ASN A 94 -1.63 -4.75 -0.69
C ASN A 94 -2.13 -3.80 0.41
N PHE A 95 -1.31 -2.80 0.79
CA PHE A 95 -1.68 -1.79 1.77
C PHE A 95 -2.86 -0.94 1.30
N ILE A 96 -2.78 -0.36 0.11
CA ILE A 96 -3.79 0.59 -0.37
C ILE A 96 -5.15 -0.07 -0.64
N SER A 97 -5.20 -1.38 -0.91
CA SER A 97 -6.45 -2.13 -1.05
C SER A 97 -7.33 -2.06 0.20
N THR A 98 -6.73 -1.87 1.38
CA THR A 98 -7.45 -1.73 2.66
C THR A 98 -8.24 -0.44 2.78
N THR A 99 -7.98 0.54 1.92
CA THR A 99 -8.71 1.82 1.86
C THR A 99 -9.97 1.76 1.00
N ALA A 100 -10.24 0.60 0.37
CA ALA A 100 -11.46 0.37 -0.41
C ALA A 100 -12.71 0.36 0.46
N GLU A 101 -13.88 0.50 -0.16
CA GLU A 101 -15.17 0.50 0.53
C GLU A 101 -15.37 -0.78 1.36
N GLY A 102 -15.68 -0.60 2.64
CA GLY A 102 -15.79 -1.68 3.61
C GLY A 102 -14.48 -2.27 4.10
N GLY A 103 -13.33 -1.82 3.59
CA GLY A 103 -12.01 -2.19 4.08
C GLY A 103 -11.66 -1.58 5.44
N LEU A 104 -10.55 -2.04 6.02
CA LEU A 104 -10.06 -1.61 7.34
C LEU A 104 -9.88 -0.09 7.41
N LEU A 105 -9.32 0.52 6.37
CA LEU A 105 -8.95 1.93 6.29
C LEU A 105 -9.88 2.74 5.35
N SER A 106 -11.10 2.27 5.13
CA SER A 106 -12.07 2.88 4.20
C SER A 106 -12.47 4.33 4.54
N SER A 107 -12.20 4.79 5.76
CA SER A 107 -12.44 6.17 6.17
C SER A 107 -11.33 7.15 5.78
N LEU A 108 -10.12 6.67 5.44
CA LEU A 108 -8.96 7.51 5.15
C LEU A 108 -9.17 8.49 3.97
N PRO A 109 -9.87 8.14 2.86
CA PRO A 109 -10.13 9.09 1.78
C PRO A 109 -10.83 10.39 2.20
N ARG A 110 -11.54 10.34 3.32
CA ARG A 110 -12.23 11.52 3.91
C ARG A 110 -11.40 12.21 5.01
N ARG A 111 -10.23 11.69 5.35
CA ARG A 111 -9.39 12.14 6.48
C ARG A 111 -7.92 12.20 6.07
N PRO A 112 -7.53 13.12 5.17
CA PRO A 112 -6.16 13.17 4.63
C PRO A 112 -5.09 13.38 5.71
N LEU A 113 -5.39 14.17 6.74
CA LEU A 113 -4.49 14.37 7.87
C LEU A 113 -4.24 13.07 8.64
N LEU A 114 -5.30 12.28 8.88
CA LEU A 114 -5.16 10.97 9.51
C LEU A 114 -4.36 10.00 8.62
N ALA A 115 -4.55 10.06 7.30
CA ALA A 115 -3.76 9.28 6.35
C ALA A 115 -2.28 9.67 6.39
N SER A 116 -1.97 10.96 6.52
CA SER A 116 -0.60 11.46 6.68
C SER A 116 0.03 10.96 7.98
N LEU A 117 -0.67 11.07 9.11
CA LEU A 117 -0.20 10.58 10.41
C LEU A 117 0.01 9.06 10.41
N LEU A 118 -0.93 8.32 9.82
CA LEU A 118 -0.80 6.86 9.68
C LEU A 118 0.40 6.49 8.82
N GLY A 119 0.65 7.22 7.72
CA GLY A 119 1.83 7.05 6.89
C GLY A 119 3.11 7.36 7.66
N ALA A 120 3.15 8.51 8.35
CA ALA A 120 4.32 8.95 9.12
C ALA A 120 4.77 7.96 10.20
N VAL A 121 3.85 7.18 10.75
CA VAL A 121 4.14 6.20 11.81
C VAL A 121 4.19 4.78 11.25
N GLY A 122 3.21 4.41 10.43
CA GLY A 122 3.05 3.05 9.91
C GLY A 122 4.15 2.66 8.92
N GLY A 123 4.58 3.58 8.05
CA GLY A 123 5.68 3.36 7.14
C GLY A 123 6.97 2.99 7.88
N PRO A 124 7.52 3.86 8.72
CA PRO A 124 8.70 3.55 9.52
C PRO A 124 8.59 2.26 10.32
N ALA A 125 7.44 2.01 10.95
CA ALA A 125 7.21 0.79 11.72
C ALA A 125 7.30 -0.47 10.85
N ALA A 126 6.71 -0.44 9.64
CA ALA A 126 6.75 -1.56 8.70
C ALA A 126 8.16 -1.84 8.17
N TYR A 127 8.92 -0.79 7.82
CA TYR A 127 10.31 -0.94 7.36
C TYR A 127 11.24 -1.38 8.49
N ASP A 128 11.06 -0.86 9.70
CA ASP A 128 11.83 -1.29 10.87
C ASP A 128 11.58 -2.77 11.20
N ALA A 129 10.32 -3.20 11.16
CA ALA A 129 9.96 -4.60 11.33
C ALA A 129 10.56 -5.49 10.23
N GLY A 130 10.50 -5.03 8.96
CA GLY A 130 11.13 -5.72 7.84
C GLY A 130 12.65 -5.88 8.00
N ALA A 131 13.31 -4.84 8.53
CA ALA A 131 14.75 -4.89 8.83
C ALA A 131 15.06 -5.86 9.97
N ARG A 132 14.28 -5.85 11.04
CA ARG A 132 14.45 -6.80 12.16
C ARG A 132 14.22 -8.25 11.74
N LEU A 133 13.38 -8.48 10.75
CA LEU A 133 13.10 -9.81 10.19
C LEU A 133 14.12 -10.24 9.10
N GLY A 134 15.06 -9.35 8.72
CA GLY A 134 16.13 -9.66 7.79
C GLY A 134 15.76 -9.53 6.31
N ALA A 135 14.64 -8.90 5.96
CA ALA A 135 14.25 -8.69 4.57
C ALA A 135 14.96 -7.50 3.91
N ILE A 136 15.32 -6.48 4.69
CA ILE A 136 16.02 -5.27 4.26
C ILE A 136 17.01 -4.84 5.33
N GLU A 137 17.91 -3.94 4.97
CA GLU A 137 18.77 -3.23 5.91
C GLU A 137 18.42 -1.74 5.89
N LEU A 138 18.43 -1.10 7.07
CA LEU A 138 18.31 0.34 7.20
C LEU A 138 19.67 0.99 6.94
N GLY A 139 19.67 2.21 6.43
CA GLY A 139 20.90 2.99 6.24
C GLY A 139 21.68 3.21 7.54
N SER A 140 22.86 3.81 7.43
CA SER A 140 23.87 3.89 8.50
C SER A 140 23.35 4.50 9.82
N HIS A 141 22.35 5.38 9.73
CA HIS A 141 21.73 6.03 10.89
C HIS A 141 20.24 5.67 10.96
N ARG A 142 19.91 4.63 11.73
CA ARG A 142 18.54 4.09 11.83
C ARG A 142 17.46 5.15 12.04
N LEU A 143 17.66 6.08 12.99
CA LEU A 143 16.65 7.12 13.27
C LEU A 143 16.44 8.06 12.07
N VAL A 144 17.53 8.45 11.39
CA VAL A 144 17.44 9.30 10.19
C VAL A 144 16.73 8.56 9.08
N THR A 145 17.06 7.29 8.85
CA THR A 145 16.37 6.43 7.87
C THR A 145 14.87 6.37 8.15
N LEU A 146 14.48 6.09 9.38
CA LEU A 146 13.06 5.99 9.75
C LEU A 146 12.35 7.34 9.65
N ALA A 147 13.02 8.45 9.96
CA ALA A 147 12.47 9.79 9.79
C ALA A 147 12.23 10.11 8.30
N ILE A 148 13.19 9.78 7.41
CA ILE A 148 13.03 9.97 5.95
C ILE A 148 11.85 9.13 5.44
N VAL A 149 11.79 7.85 5.80
CA VAL A 149 10.66 6.97 5.45
C VAL A 149 9.34 7.56 5.95
N GLY A 150 9.31 8.07 7.19
CA GLY A 150 8.14 8.70 7.79
C GLY A 150 7.64 9.91 6.99
N VAL A 151 8.55 10.81 6.60
CA VAL A 151 8.22 11.98 5.77
C VAL A 151 7.70 11.54 4.40
N VAL A 152 8.35 10.61 3.73
CA VAL A 152 7.92 10.09 2.42
C VAL A 152 6.51 9.49 2.52
N TRP A 153 6.27 8.65 3.51
CA TRP A 153 4.95 8.00 3.69
C TRP A 153 3.87 8.98 4.13
N ALA A 154 4.21 10.01 4.92
CA ALA A 154 3.30 11.09 5.30
C ALA A 154 2.76 11.88 4.11
N VAL A 155 3.50 11.90 3.00
CA VAL A 155 3.11 12.57 1.75
C VAL A 155 2.45 11.60 0.79
N VAL A 156 3.04 10.43 0.57
CA VAL A 156 2.60 9.47 -0.45
C VAL A 156 1.27 8.83 -0.09
N VAL A 157 1.06 8.46 1.19
CA VAL A 157 -0.19 7.79 1.61
C VAL A 157 -1.42 8.69 1.39
N PRO A 158 -1.48 9.94 1.89
CA PRO A 158 -2.64 10.80 1.61
C PRO A 158 -2.80 11.09 0.12
N ALA A 159 -1.71 11.25 -0.64
CA ALA A 159 -1.78 11.46 -2.09
C ALA A 159 -2.46 10.28 -2.80
N LEU A 160 -2.07 9.04 -2.48
CA LEU A 160 -2.69 7.84 -3.04
C LEU A 160 -4.16 7.70 -2.62
N VAL A 161 -4.47 7.98 -1.36
CA VAL A 161 -5.84 7.90 -0.84
C VAL A 161 -6.76 8.93 -1.50
N LEU A 162 -6.28 10.15 -1.74
CA LEU A 162 -7.03 11.19 -2.47
C LEU A 162 -7.16 10.83 -3.96
N LEU A 163 -6.11 10.27 -4.58
CA LEU A 163 -6.17 9.79 -5.95
C LEU A 163 -7.21 8.67 -6.10
N ARG A 164 -7.27 7.73 -5.13
CA ARG A 164 -8.31 6.71 -5.10
C ARG A 164 -9.70 7.30 -5.17
N ALA A 165 -9.99 8.32 -4.36
CA ALA A 165 -11.28 8.98 -4.35
C ALA A 165 -11.67 9.56 -5.71
N ARG A 166 -10.69 10.00 -6.51
CA ARG A 166 -10.91 10.55 -7.85
C ARG A 166 -11.04 9.48 -8.94
N VAL A 167 -10.26 8.40 -8.85
CA VAL A 167 -10.17 7.38 -9.91
C VAL A 167 -11.24 6.29 -9.73
N VAL A 168 -11.41 5.80 -8.50
CA VAL A 168 -12.25 4.62 -8.24
C VAL A 168 -13.68 4.99 -7.91
N THR A 169 -13.91 6.14 -7.24
CA THR A 169 -15.23 6.61 -6.81
C THR A 169 -15.69 7.81 -7.67
N PRO A 170 -16.10 7.60 -8.91
CA PRO A 170 -16.61 8.73 -9.68
C PRO A 170 -18.02 9.10 -9.18
N PHE A 171 -18.16 10.38 -8.86
CA PHE A 171 -19.38 11.17 -8.70
C PHE A 171 -20.72 10.42 -8.72
N ALA A 172 -21.27 10.16 -7.54
CA ALA A 172 -22.68 9.81 -7.36
C ALA A 172 -23.63 11.03 -7.53
N HIS A 173 -23.18 12.09 -8.22
CA HIS A 173 -23.95 13.35 -8.30
C HIS A 173 -24.78 13.54 -9.58
N THR A 174 -24.77 12.60 -10.53
CA THR A 174 -25.52 12.81 -11.79
C THR A 174 -26.90 12.14 -11.83
N SER A 175 -27.24 11.26 -10.88
CA SER A 175 -28.56 10.58 -10.89
C SER A 175 -29.67 11.40 -10.26
N ALA A 176 -29.38 12.28 -9.31
CA ALA A 176 -30.40 13.08 -8.64
C ALA A 176 -30.99 14.19 -9.54
N TYR A 177 -30.21 14.68 -10.51
CA TYR A 177 -30.67 15.73 -11.42
C TYR A 177 -31.55 15.19 -12.57
N ARG A 178 -31.49 13.90 -12.87
CA ARG A 178 -32.27 13.28 -13.94
C ARG A 178 -33.67 12.82 -13.49
N GLN A 179 -33.93 12.74 -12.19
CA GLN A 179 -35.27 12.41 -11.62
C GLN A 179 -36.10 13.61 -11.25
N ALA A 180 -35.57 14.82 -11.37
CA ALA A 180 -36.26 16.08 -11.05
C ALA A 180 -36.63 16.91 -12.29
N ALA A 181 -36.58 16.35 -13.49
CA ALA A 181 -37.11 16.99 -14.69
C ALA A 181 -38.59 16.58 -14.84
N PRO A 182 -39.54 17.53 -14.91
CA PRO A 182 -40.99 17.30 -15.02
C PRO A 182 -41.38 16.67 -16.35
#